data_a01e38fec9f6bb40cf611d895b4bb7cb
#
_entry.id   a01e38fec9f6bb40cf611d895b4bb7cb
#
_cell.length_a   1.000
_cell.length_b   1.000
_cell.length_c   1.000
_cell.angle_alpha   90.00
_cell.angle_beta   90.00
_cell.angle_gamma   90.00
#
_symmetry.space_group_name_H-M   'P 1'
#
loop_
_entity.id
_entity.type
_entity.pdbx_description
1 polymer ?
#
loop_
_entity_poly.entity_id
_entity_poly.type
_entity_poly.pdbx_seq_one_letter_code
_entity_poly.pdbx_strand_id
1 'polypeptide(L)'
;MSETIHERELRLALVCYGGISLAVYMHGITKEIWHLARASRASRDGDEAGGGSEAVYHAMLAEIQEATGIRLRVMVDIIAGASAGGINSVFLAQAIATGQSLDPLTDLWMEVADVEALLAPSQAPSHRLAKIWATPLAWLISNRSKTIDATVEVAAREEVRAKLEKFVRSRWFEPPFGGKQLLHMLLNAFDAMRQAPSGKRLLPAGQPLDLFVTVTDFRGHSERLRLNSPPQVTETEHRLVFAFTDHGQEADGDFADRCELAFAARATSSFPGAFPPFTVAEMDEAMAERDIDWTGRDAFLERALPHQWADNRAEKAVLIDGSVLANAPFRPAIEALRERPARRQVDRRFVFVDPFPDGRLELYGERSDEKPGFFQTIIGALSELPREQPIRDNLEEIATRSDRIEQMLAILTEIRAEVETQV
;
A
#
# COMPACT_ATOMS: atom_id res chain seq x y z
N MET A 1 -27.99 -28.72 -26.09
CA MET A 1 -28.44 -27.60 -25.25
C MET A 1 -27.17 -26.97 -24.66
N SER A 2 -26.84 -25.76 -25.06
CA SER A 2 -25.72 -25.05 -24.44
C SER A 2 -26.10 -24.75 -22.96
N GLU A 3 -25.43 -25.42 -22.03
CA GLU A 3 -25.57 -25.08 -20.61
C GLU A 3 -25.21 -23.61 -20.46
N THR A 4 -26.15 -22.82 -19.99
CA THR A 4 -25.94 -21.42 -19.66
C THR A 4 -25.02 -21.40 -18.45
N ILE A 5 -23.73 -21.14 -18.65
CA ILE A 5 -22.75 -21.00 -17.57
C ILE A 5 -23.13 -19.75 -16.78
N HIS A 6 -23.45 -19.93 -15.51
CA HIS A 6 -23.70 -18.82 -14.60
C HIS A 6 -22.37 -18.21 -14.17
N GLU A 7 -22.21 -16.89 -14.36
CA GLU A 7 -21.01 -16.18 -13.92
C GLU A 7 -21.30 -15.39 -12.63
N ARG A 8 -20.40 -15.50 -11.66
CA ARG A 8 -20.35 -14.69 -10.44
C ARG A 8 -19.03 -13.93 -10.38
N GLU A 9 -19.07 -12.77 -9.77
CA GLU A 9 -17.88 -11.93 -9.60
C GLU A 9 -17.50 -11.87 -8.13
N LEU A 10 -16.27 -12.26 -7.82
CA LEU A 10 -15.59 -11.97 -6.56
C LEU A 10 -14.72 -10.74 -6.78
N ARG A 11 -15.14 -9.61 -6.23
CA ARG A 11 -14.40 -8.35 -6.36
C ARG A 11 -13.66 -8.04 -5.07
N LEU A 12 -12.36 -7.89 -5.18
CA LEU A 12 -11.48 -7.61 -4.07
C LEU A 12 -11.19 -6.11 -4.01
N ALA A 13 -11.42 -5.52 -2.85
CA ALA A 13 -10.93 -4.21 -2.47
C ALA A 13 -9.76 -4.42 -1.51
N LEU A 14 -8.53 -4.11 -1.96
CA LEU A 14 -7.32 -4.33 -1.18
C LEU A 14 -7.00 -3.10 -0.35
N VAL A 15 -6.66 -3.31 0.92
CA VAL A 15 -6.14 -2.28 1.82
C VAL A 15 -4.80 -2.76 2.38
N CYS A 16 -3.72 -2.18 1.87
CA CYS A 16 -2.36 -2.57 2.21
C CYS A 16 -1.80 -1.61 3.27
N TYR A 17 -1.57 -2.14 4.48
CA TYR A 17 -1.07 -1.33 5.60
C TYR A 17 0.39 -0.95 5.42
N GLY A 18 0.80 0.12 6.06
CA GLY A 18 2.20 0.52 6.13
C GLY A 18 2.99 -0.33 7.11
N GLY A 19 4.27 -0.55 6.78
CA GLY A 19 5.23 -1.25 7.64
C GLY A 19 6.63 -1.16 7.05
N ILE A 20 7.59 -0.67 7.85
CA ILE A 20 8.93 -0.31 7.33
C ILE A 20 9.74 -1.53 6.90
N SER A 21 9.67 -2.63 7.64
CA SER A 21 10.56 -3.80 7.47
C SER A 21 9.97 -4.93 6.61
N LEU A 22 8.75 -4.79 6.11
CA LEU A 22 7.99 -5.89 5.52
C LEU A 22 7.52 -5.64 4.09
N ALA A 23 8.21 -4.76 3.36
CA ALA A 23 7.92 -4.50 1.95
C ALA A 23 8.01 -5.79 1.09
N VAL A 24 8.96 -6.67 1.40
CA VAL A 24 9.14 -7.96 0.74
C VAL A 24 7.95 -8.91 1.01
N TYR A 25 7.48 -8.96 2.26
CA TYR A 25 6.29 -9.74 2.64
C TYR A 25 5.05 -9.23 1.90
N MET A 26 4.86 -7.91 1.87
CA MET A 26 3.77 -7.28 1.14
C MET A 26 3.84 -7.59 -0.37
N HIS A 27 5.06 -7.58 -0.94
CA HIS A 27 5.29 -7.97 -2.33
C HIS A 27 4.86 -9.42 -2.58
N GLY A 28 5.22 -10.35 -1.70
CA GLY A 28 4.79 -11.74 -1.82
C GLY A 28 3.26 -11.89 -1.91
N ILE A 29 2.53 -11.21 -1.01
CA ILE A 29 1.06 -11.27 -1.01
C ILE A 29 0.47 -10.60 -2.26
N THR A 30 0.93 -9.41 -2.62
CA THR A 30 0.41 -8.70 -3.81
C THR A 30 0.71 -9.46 -5.09
N LYS A 31 1.85 -10.17 -5.17
CA LYS A 31 2.20 -11.05 -6.27
C LYS A 31 1.27 -12.26 -6.37
N GLU A 32 0.92 -12.89 -5.25
CA GLU A 32 -0.07 -13.98 -5.25
C GLU A 32 -1.47 -13.51 -5.67
N ILE A 33 -1.89 -12.32 -5.25
CA ILE A 33 -3.14 -11.71 -5.70
C ILE A 33 -3.10 -11.44 -7.22
N TRP A 34 -1.97 -10.99 -7.74
CA TRP A 34 -1.74 -10.80 -9.16
C TRP A 34 -1.82 -12.12 -9.94
N HIS A 35 -1.20 -13.22 -9.45
CA HIS A 35 -1.32 -14.56 -10.03
C HIS A 35 -2.78 -15.05 -10.06
N LEU A 36 -3.53 -14.83 -8.97
CA LEU A 36 -4.96 -15.18 -8.91
C LEU A 36 -5.78 -14.39 -9.94
N ALA A 37 -5.52 -13.09 -10.11
CA ALA A 37 -6.21 -12.26 -11.09
C ALA A 37 -5.88 -12.71 -12.54
N ARG A 38 -4.63 -13.10 -12.82
CA ARG A 38 -4.18 -13.66 -14.11
C ARG A 38 -4.87 -14.98 -14.39
N ALA A 39 -4.87 -15.91 -13.44
CA ALA A 39 -5.54 -17.21 -13.55
C ALA A 39 -7.04 -17.05 -13.84
N SER A 40 -7.70 -16.13 -13.13
CA SER A 40 -9.11 -15.83 -13.34
C SER A 40 -9.39 -15.25 -14.73
N ARG A 41 -8.47 -14.43 -15.24
CA ARG A 41 -8.57 -13.91 -16.59
C ARG A 41 -8.36 -15.01 -17.63
N ALA A 42 -7.30 -15.84 -17.49
CA ALA A 42 -7.02 -16.96 -18.37
C ALA A 42 -8.21 -17.93 -18.47
N SER A 43 -8.79 -18.30 -17.32
CA SER A 43 -10.00 -19.12 -17.25
C SER A 43 -11.21 -18.52 -17.99
N ARG A 44 -11.37 -17.19 -17.95
CA ARG A 44 -12.43 -16.50 -18.67
C ARG A 44 -12.21 -16.49 -20.18
N ASP A 45 -10.99 -16.17 -20.61
CA ASP A 45 -10.65 -15.97 -22.02
C ASP A 45 -10.37 -17.30 -22.74
N GLY A 46 -10.23 -18.41 -22.01
CA GLY A 46 -9.85 -19.72 -22.53
C GLY A 46 -8.36 -19.79 -22.88
N ASP A 47 -7.57 -18.91 -22.31
CA ASP A 47 -6.11 -18.89 -22.46
C ASP A 47 -5.48 -19.93 -21.51
N GLU A 48 -4.27 -20.41 -21.85
CA GLU A 48 -3.49 -21.23 -20.92
C GLU A 48 -2.99 -20.40 -19.75
N ALA A 49 -3.03 -20.97 -18.55
CA ALA A 49 -2.45 -20.35 -17.37
C ALA A 49 -0.92 -20.45 -17.40
N GLY A 50 -0.27 -19.48 -16.78
CA GLY A 50 1.17 -19.53 -16.49
C GLY A 50 1.52 -20.68 -15.54
N GLY A 51 2.81 -20.85 -15.26
CA GLY A 51 3.30 -21.85 -14.30
C GLY A 51 3.13 -21.42 -12.83
N GLY A 52 3.55 -22.30 -11.91
CA GLY A 52 3.60 -21.98 -10.46
C GLY A 52 2.21 -21.75 -9.85
N SER A 53 2.09 -20.74 -9.00
CA SER A 53 0.84 -20.39 -8.29
C SER A 53 -0.31 -20.08 -9.26
N GLU A 54 -0.03 -19.48 -10.41
CA GLU A 54 -1.06 -19.17 -11.41
C GLU A 54 -1.76 -20.44 -11.92
N ALA A 55 -1.01 -21.52 -12.20
CA ALA A 55 -1.58 -22.80 -12.62
C ALA A 55 -2.45 -23.43 -11.51
N VAL A 56 -2.05 -23.29 -10.25
CA VAL A 56 -2.82 -23.81 -9.11
C VAL A 56 -4.15 -23.06 -8.98
N TYR A 57 -4.13 -21.74 -9.05
CA TYR A 57 -5.36 -20.93 -9.01
C TYR A 57 -6.27 -21.23 -10.20
N HIS A 58 -5.70 -21.42 -11.40
CA HIS A 58 -6.49 -21.76 -12.57
C HIS A 58 -7.20 -23.12 -12.41
N ALA A 59 -6.49 -24.14 -11.92
CA ALA A 59 -7.06 -25.47 -11.65
C ALA A 59 -8.18 -25.38 -10.58
N MET A 60 -7.95 -24.62 -9.50
CA MET A 60 -8.95 -24.40 -8.46
C MET A 60 -10.22 -23.73 -8.99
N LEU A 61 -10.10 -22.72 -9.85
CA LEU A 61 -11.25 -22.06 -10.48
C LEU A 61 -12.01 -22.99 -11.41
N ALA A 62 -11.32 -23.88 -12.15
CA ALA A 62 -11.93 -24.90 -12.97
C ALA A 62 -12.70 -25.95 -12.14
N GLU A 63 -12.12 -26.41 -11.03
CA GLU A 63 -12.77 -27.34 -10.10
C GLU A 63 -14.04 -26.74 -9.47
N ILE A 64 -13.99 -25.46 -9.08
CA ILE A 64 -15.19 -24.73 -8.59
C ILE A 64 -16.28 -24.70 -9.66
N GLN A 65 -15.92 -24.40 -10.90
CA GLN A 65 -16.88 -24.37 -12.00
C GLN A 65 -17.48 -25.77 -12.27
N GLU A 66 -16.69 -26.82 -12.24
CA GLU A 66 -17.17 -28.20 -12.42
C GLU A 66 -18.10 -28.62 -11.29
N ALA A 67 -17.75 -28.33 -10.05
CA ALA A 67 -18.53 -28.73 -8.86
C ALA A 67 -19.83 -27.96 -8.70
N THR A 68 -19.88 -26.69 -9.14
CA THR A 68 -21.00 -25.79 -8.84
C THR A 68 -21.80 -25.34 -10.07
N GLY A 69 -21.29 -25.54 -11.28
CA GLY A 69 -21.82 -24.94 -12.52
C GLY A 69 -21.64 -23.43 -12.61
N ILE A 70 -20.89 -22.82 -11.67
CA ILE A 70 -20.67 -21.37 -11.60
C ILE A 70 -19.24 -21.04 -11.98
N ARG A 71 -19.08 -20.19 -13.00
CA ARG A 71 -17.77 -19.60 -13.33
C ARG A 71 -17.51 -18.42 -12.42
N LEU A 72 -16.54 -18.55 -11.51
CA LEU A 72 -16.12 -17.50 -10.61
C LEU A 72 -15.09 -16.59 -11.30
N ARG A 73 -15.38 -15.28 -11.37
CA ARG A 73 -14.46 -14.26 -11.87
C ARG A 73 -13.87 -13.49 -10.69
N VAL A 74 -12.58 -13.62 -10.48
CA VAL A 74 -11.88 -12.85 -9.43
C VAL A 74 -11.28 -11.60 -10.05
N MET A 75 -11.55 -10.45 -9.47
CA MET A 75 -11.09 -9.14 -9.93
C MET A 75 -10.65 -8.28 -8.74
N VAL A 76 -9.61 -7.50 -8.96
CA VAL A 76 -9.15 -6.47 -8.03
C VAL A 76 -9.38 -5.12 -8.71
N ASP A 77 -10.32 -4.35 -8.21
CA ASP A 77 -10.74 -3.09 -8.85
C ASP A 77 -10.62 -1.87 -7.92
N ILE A 78 -10.26 -2.07 -6.66
CA ILE A 78 -9.97 -1.03 -5.68
C ILE A 78 -8.71 -1.44 -4.92
N ILE A 79 -7.72 -0.56 -4.88
CA ILE A 79 -6.47 -0.77 -4.16
C ILE A 79 -6.16 0.49 -3.37
N ALA A 80 -5.86 0.35 -2.09
CA ALA A 80 -5.50 1.46 -1.24
C ALA A 80 -4.30 1.06 -0.37
N GLY A 81 -3.31 1.93 -0.23
CA GLY A 81 -2.10 1.57 0.51
C GLY A 81 -1.39 2.76 1.15
N ALA A 82 -0.59 2.44 2.16
CA ALA A 82 0.26 3.36 2.89
C ALA A 82 1.68 2.81 2.97
N SER A 83 2.72 3.65 2.91
CA SER A 83 4.12 3.25 3.11
C SER A 83 4.53 2.08 2.19
N ALA A 84 5.11 1.02 2.74
CA ALA A 84 5.44 -0.21 1.99
C ALA A 84 4.21 -0.83 1.31
N GLY A 85 3.04 -0.80 1.96
CA GLY A 85 1.77 -1.18 1.36
C GLY A 85 1.39 -0.27 0.19
N GLY A 86 1.67 1.03 0.28
CA GLY A 86 1.46 2.00 -0.80
C GLY A 86 2.32 1.71 -2.03
N ILE A 87 3.62 1.43 -1.84
CA ILE A 87 4.52 1.07 -2.94
C ILE A 87 4.02 -0.19 -3.66
N ASN A 88 3.72 -1.26 -2.91
CA ASN A 88 3.23 -2.51 -3.49
C ASN A 88 1.86 -2.35 -4.16
N SER A 89 1.00 -1.47 -3.62
CA SER A 89 -0.29 -1.11 -4.23
C SER A 89 -0.12 -0.42 -5.58
N VAL A 90 0.85 0.48 -5.71
CA VAL A 90 1.18 1.17 -6.96
C VAL A 90 1.62 0.19 -8.03
N PHE A 91 2.54 -0.72 -7.72
CA PHE A 91 3.00 -1.73 -8.68
C PHE A 91 1.89 -2.71 -9.06
N LEU A 92 1.08 -3.16 -8.09
CA LEU A 92 -0.03 -4.06 -8.37
C LEU A 92 -1.09 -3.39 -9.27
N ALA A 93 -1.44 -2.13 -9.01
CA ALA A 93 -2.38 -1.38 -9.84
C ALA A 93 -1.88 -1.26 -11.29
N GLN A 94 -0.60 -0.89 -11.47
CA GLN A 94 0.04 -0.85 -12.79
C GLN A 94 -0.05 -2.21 -13.49
N ALA A 95 0.31 -3.30 -12.79
CA ALA A 95 0.27 -4.65 -13.37
C ALA A 95 -1.15 -5.10 -13.76
N ILE A 96 -2.17 -4.77 -12.96
CA ILE A 96 -3.57 -5.09 -13.26
C ILE A 96 -4.09 -4.30 -14.45
N ALA A 97 -3.79 -3.02 -14.51
CA ALA A 97 -4.27 -2.14 -15.57
C ALA A 97 -3.62 -2.42 -16.93
N THR A 98 -2.33 -2.72 -16.94
CA THR A 98 -1.53 -2.86 -18.17
C THR A 98 -1.21 -4.31 -18.57
N GLY A 99 -1.38 -5.25 -17.64
CA GLY A 99 -0.93 -6.63 -17.84
C GLY A 99 0.58 -6.83 -17.69
N GLN A 100 1.32 -5.84 -17.22
CA GLN A 100 2.76 -5.96 -16.96
C GLN A 100 3.04 -6.97 -15.83
N SER A 101 4.26 -7.56 -15.86
CA SER A 101 4.69 -8.56 -14.88
C SER A 101 5.20 -7.91 -13.58
N LEU A 102 4.86 -8.54 -12.45
CA LEU A 102 5.48 -8.24 -11.15
C LEU A 102 6.74 -9.09 -10.88
N ASP A 103 7.08 -10.05 -11.74
CA ASP A 103 8.22 -10.94 -11.53
C ASP A 103 9.56 -10.22 -11.38
N PRO A 104 9.88 -9.19 -12.20
CA PRO A 104 11.14 -8.46 -12.07
C PRO A 104 11.30 -7.76 -10.73
N LEU A 105 10.20 -7.46 -10.03
CA LEU A 105 10.25 -6.76 -8.74
C LEU A 105 10.72 -7.68 -7.61
N THR A 106 10.65 -9.00 -7.77
CA THR A 106 11.11 -9.94 -6.74
C THR A 106 12.61 -9.79 -6.50
N ASP A 107 13.40 -9.76 -7.56
CA ASP A 107 14.86 -9.59 -7.46
C ASP A 107 15.20 -8.21 -6.90
N LEU A 108 14.52 -7.16 -7.37
CA LEU A 108 14.67 -5.80 -6.85
C LEU A 108 14.39 -5.73 -5.34
N TRP A 109 13.32 -6.36 -4.87
CA TRP A 109 13.01 -6.39 -3.43
C TRP A 109 14.03 -7.18 -2.62
N MET A 110 14.61 -8.25 -3.20
CA MET A 110 15.68 -9.00 -2.54
C MET A 110 16.98 -8.20 -2.44
N GLU A 111 17.33 -7.40 -3.46
CA GLU A 111 18.45 -6.46 -3.42
C GLU A 111 18.21 -5.33 -2.41
N VAL A 112 16.99 -4.79 -2.36
CA VAL A 112 16.59 -3.73 -1.42
C VAL A 112 16.54 -4.22 0.03
N ALA A 113 16.25 -5.49 0.25
CA ALA A 113 16.36 -6.09 1.58
C ALA A 113 17.80 -6.02 2.14
N ASP A 114 18.80 -5.82 1.26
CA ASP A 114 20.14 -5.46 1.69
C ASP A 114 20.20 -3.98 2.09
N VAL A 115 20.21 -3.76 3.41
CA VAL A 115 20.26 -2.43 4.03
C VAL A 115 21.40 -1.56 3.48
N GLU A 116 22.49 -2.18 2.98
CA GLU A 116 23.64 -1.45 2.43
C GLU A 116 23.32 -0.73 1.12
N ALA A 117 22.42 -1.27 0.30
CA ALA A 117 22.02 -0.66 -0.97
C ALA A 117 21.21 0.64 -0.78
N LEU A 118 20.53 0.79 0.35
CA LEU A 118 19.72 1.97 0.69
C LEU A 118 20.48 3.05 1.47
N LEU A 119 21.66 2.72 2.02
CA LEU A 119 22.41 3.69 2.81
C LEU A 119 22.89 4.87 1.96
N ALA A 120 22.65 6.08 2.43
CA ALA A 120 23.11 7.29 1.75
C ALA A 120 24.65 7.34 1.68
N PRO A 121 25.25 7.70 0.52
CA PRO A 121 26.70 7.74 0.33
C PRO A 121 27.44 8.67 1.29
N SER A 122 26.77 9.73 1.80
CA SER A 122 27.29 10.70 2.74
C SER A 122 27.49 10.16 4.17
N GLN A 123 27.09 8.92 4.44
CA GLN A 123 27.01 8.36 5.79
C GLN A 123 28.25 7.55 6.22
N ALA A 124 29.33 7.59 5.48
CA ALA A 124 30.61 7.09 5.98
C ALA A 124 30.98 7.85 7.27
N PRO A 125 31.28 7.16 8.38
CA PRO A 125 31.44 7.78 9.69
C PRO A 125 32.68 8.69 9.71
N SER A 126 32.46 10.01 9.84
CA SER A 126 33.56 10.99 9.82
C SER A 126 34.25 11.22 11.18
N HIS A 127 33.65 10.82 12.31
CA HIS A 127 34.30 10.89 13.63
C HIS A 127 33.79 9.89 14.67
N ARG A 128 34.73 9.15 15.30
CA ARG A 128 34.47 8.14 16.35
C ARG A 128 33.88 8.68 17.67
N LEU A 129 33.89 9.97 17.92
CA LEU A 129 33.62 10.56 19.22
C LEU A 129 32.24 11.26 19.36
N ALA A 130 31.52 11.48 18.26
CA ALA A 130 30.27 12.25 18.26
C ALA A 130 29.07 11.57 18.96
N LYS A 131 29.17 10.28 19.30
CA LYS A 131 28.03 9.46 19.75
C LYS A 131 28.23 8.74 21.07
N ILE A 132 29.21 9.14 21.87
CA ILE A 132 29.48 8.50 23.17
C ILE A 132 28.24 8.51 24.10
N TRP A 133 27.39 9.53 23.99
CA TRP A 133 26.16 9.63 24.78
C TRP A 133 25.04 8.67 24.33
N ALA A 134 25.05 8.23 23.07
CA ALA A 134 24.06 7.30 22.51
C ALA A 134 24.43 5.83 22.70
N THR A 135 25.68 5.54 23.07
CA THR A 135 26.20 4.20 23.31
C THR A 135 25.37 3.42 24.35
N PRO A 136 24.91 4.03 25.48
CA PRO A 136 24.06 3.33 26.43
C PRO A 136 22.68 2.95 25.87
N LEU A 137 22.12 3.81 25.02
CA LEU A 137 20.81 3.56 24.39
C LEU A 137 20.91 2.49 23.31
N ALA A 138 21.96 2.54 22.49
CA ALA A 138 22.27 1.53 21.51
C ALA A 138 22.55 0.16 22.14
N TRP A 139 23.30 0.14 23.24
CA TRP A 139 23.58 -1.05 24.03
C TRP A 139 22.29 -1.59 24.67
N LEU A 140 21.41 -0.73 25.18
CA LEU A 140 20.14 -1.12 25.78
C LEU A 140 19.20 -1.77 24.75
N ILE A 141 19.12 -1.21 23.54
CA ILE A 141 18.30 -1.75 22.44
C ILE A 141 18.93 -3.07 21.94
N SER A 142 20.25 -3.13 21.77
CA SER A 142 20.99 -4.33 21.31
C SER A 142 20.94 -5.47 22.34
N ASN A 143 21.01 -5.17 23.63
CA ASN A 143 21.07 -6.19 24.69
C ASN A 143 19.69 -6.68 25.17
N ARG A 144 18.61 -5.94 24.89
CA ARG A 144 17.24 -6.37 25.23
C ARG A 144 16.54 -7.16 24.13
N SER A 145 17.13 -7.34 22.96
CA SER A 145 16.45 -8.05 21.88
C SER A 145 16.52 -9.56 22.03
N LYS A 146 15.78 -10.11 22.97
CA LYS A 146 15.37 -11.53 22.96
C LYS A 146 14.67 -11.91 21.64
N THR A 147 14.12 -10.92 20.93
CA THR A 147 13.44 -11.07 19.64
C THR A 147 14.40 -11.48 18.52
N ILE A 148 15.62 -10.92 18.47
CA ILE A 148 16.64 -11.33 17.49
C ILE A 148 17.08 -12.79 17.77
N ASP A 149 17.20 -13.15 19.04
CA ASP A 149 17.58 -14.50 19.44
C ASP A 149 16.48 -15.56 19.19
N ALA A 150 15.23 -15.14 19.09
CA ALA A 150 14.08 -16.01 18.83
C ALA A 150 13.71 -16.13 17.34
N THR A 151 14.03 -15.09 16.51
CA THR A 151 13.54 -15.01 15.12
C THR A 151 14.63 -15.25 14.07
N VAL A 152 15.91 -15.15 14.43
CA VAL A 152 17.03 -15.22 13.47
C VAL A 152 17.87 -16.48 13.71
N GLU A 153 18.19 -17.22 12.63
CA GLU A 153 19.10 -18.35 12.69
C GLU A 153 20.46 -17.95 13.28
N VAL A 154 21.06 -18.85 14.06
CA VAL A 154 22.29 -18.60 14.83
C VAL A 154 23.44 -18.05 13.96
N ALA A 155 23.54 -18.50 12.70
CA ALA A 155 24.57 -18.07 11.75
C ALA A 155 24.39 -16.62 11.26
N ALA A 156 23.16 -16.09 11.23
CA ALA A 156 22.86 -14.75 10.75
C ALA A 156 22.84 -13.69 11.87
N ARG A 157 22.88 -14.08 13.14
CA ARG A 157 22.76 -13.19 14.30
C ARG A 157 23.88 -12.16 14.41
N GLU A 158 25.11 -12.54 14.09
CA GLU A 158 26.27 -11.62 14.12
C GLU A 158 26.16 -10.58 13.00
N GLU A 159 25.70 -11.00 11.84
CA GLU A 159 25.50 -10.10 10.69
C GLU A 159 24.36 -9.10 10.95
N VAL A 160 23.23 -9.57 11.50
CA VAL A 160 22.11 -8.71 11.89
C VAL A 160 22.53 -7.73 12.98
N ARG A 161 23.30 -8.16 13.99
CA ARG A 161 23.83 -7.27 15.02
C ARG A 161 24.79 -6.24 14.44
N ALA A 162 25.70 -6.64 13.54
CA ALA A 162 26.63 -5.73 12.89
C ALA A 162 25.91 -4.69 12.02
N LYS A 163 24.84 -5.10 11.29
CA LYS A 163 23.99 -4.19 10.51
C LYS A 163 23.23 -3.22 11.43
N LEU A 164 22.70 -3.70 12.55
CA LEU A 164 22.04 -2.86 13.57
C LEU A 164 22.98 -1.86 14.23
N GLU A 165 24.22 -2.28 14.55
CA GLU A 165 25.25 -1.37 15.06
C GLU A 165 25.63 -0.30 14.05
N LYS A 166 25.72 -0.66 12.77
CA LYS A 166 26.01 0.28 11.68
C LYS A 166 24.88 1.29 11.52
N PHE A 167 23.64 0.84 11.62
CA PHE A 167 22.43 1.67 11.62
C PHE A 167 22.41 2.65 12.80
N VAL A 168 22.68 2.19 14.01
CA VAL A 168 22.73 3.01 15.23
C VAL A 168 23.92 3.99 15.19
N ARG A 169 25.00 3.69 14.47
CA ARG A 169 26.17 4.57 14.29
C ARG A 169 25.98 5.63 13.21
N SER A 170 24.91 5.58 12.39
CA SER A 170 24.59 6.63 11.40
C SER A 170 24.34 7.99 12.06
N ARG A 171 24.44 9.11 11.34
CA ARG A 171 24.30 10.46 11.93
C ARG A 171 22.87 10.65 12.45
N TRP A 172 22.71 10.88 13.75
CA TRP A 172 21.42 10.94 14.44
C TRP A 172 20.47 12.04 13.95
N PHE A 173 20.97 13.02 13.23
CA PHE A 173 20.22 14.14 12.70
C PHE A 173 20.00 14.05 11.18
N GLU A 174 20.51 13.01 10.53
CA GLU A 174 20.30 12.74 9.11
C GLU A 174 19.67 11.35 8.96
N PRO A 175 18.64 11.19 8.12
CA PRO A 175 18.04 9.88 7.85
C PRO A 175 19.09 8.90 7.32
N PRO A 176 19.07 7.63 7.76
CA PRO A 176 20.07 6.64 7.34
C PRO A 176 19.97 6.26 5.87
N PHE A 177 18.78 6.36 5.28
CA PHE A 177 18.53 5.97 3.91
C PHE A 177 18.41 7.18 2.99
N GLY A 178 18.95 7.03 1.76
CA GLY A 178 18.89 8.06 0.75
C GLY A 178 17.51 8.12 0.07
N GLY A 179 16.84 9.26 0.16
CA GLY A 179 15.55 9.46 -0.51
C GLY A 179 15.64 9.34 -2.02
N LYS A 180 16.67 9.99 -2.60
CA LYS A 180 16.91 9.97 -4.05
C LYS A 180 17.26 8.55 -4.55
N GLN A 181 18.02 7.75 -3.79
CA GLN A 181 18.29 6.36 -4.14
C GLN A 181 17.00 5.54 -4.24
N LEU A 182 16.11 5.69 -3.24
CA LEU A 182 14.81 5.02 -3.28
C LEU A 182 14.00 5.45 -4.50
N LEU A 183 13.96 6.75 -4.84
CA LEU A 183 13.25 7.23 -6.01
C LEU A 183 13.80 6.63 -7.31
N HIS A 184 15.13 6.58 -7.47
CA HIS A 184 15.75 5.94 -8.63
C HIS A 184 15.43 4.45 -8.71
N MET A 185 15.36 3.75 -7.58
CA MET A 185 14.97 2.33 -7.52
C MET A 185 13.52 2.13 -7.95
N LEU A 186 12.60 2.99 -7.50
CA LEU A 186 11.19 2.95 -7.92
C LEU A 186 11.05 3.15 -9.43
N LEU A 187 11.78 4.12 -10.00
CA LEU A 187 11.81 4.33 -11.45
C LEU A 187 12.38 3.14 -12.20
N ASN A 188 13.47 2.53 -11.70
CA ASN A 188 14.04 1.32 -12.27
C ASN A 188 13.04 0.14 -12.22
N ALA A 189 12.26 0.04 -11.14
CA ALA A 189 11.20 -0.96 -11.01
C ALA A 189 10.15 -0.83 -12.13
N PHE A 190 9.67 0.37 -12.42
CA PHE A 190 8.75 0.61 -13.52
C PHE A 190 9.39 0.30 -14.89
N ASP A 191 10.66 0.66 -15.09
CA ASP A 191 11.38 0.33 -16.31
C ASP A 191 11.53 -1.20 -16.48
N ALA A 192 11.81 -1.94 -15.40
CA ALA A 192 11.89 -3.40 -15.41
C ALA A 192 10.53 -4.06 -15.73
N MET A 193 9.43 -3.56 -15.13
CA MET A 193 8.08 -4.04 -15.45
C MET A 193 7.72 -3.82 -16.93
N ARG A 194 8.11 -2.67 -17.50
CA ARG A 194 7.87 -2.34 -18.91
C ARG A 194 8.67 -3.20 -19.88
N GLN A 195 9.91 -3.57 -19.51
CA GLN A 195 10.80 -4.40 -20.33
C GLN A 195 10.44 -5.89 -20.27
N ALA A 196 9.78 -6.33 -19.21
CA ALA A 196 9.33 -7.70 -19.06
C ALA A 196 8.20 -8.03 -20.05
N PRO A 197 8.03 -9.32 -20.42
CA PRO A 197 6.89 -9.73 -21.22
C PRO A 197 5.58 -9.32 -20.54
N SER A 198 4.77 -8.53 -21.24
CA SER A 198 3.47 -8.08 -20.75
C SER A 198 2.33 -8.89 -21.36
N GLY A 199 1.29 -9.11 -20.55
CA GLY A 199 0.02 -9.66 -20.98
C GLY A 199 -0.97 -8.57 -21.36
N LYS A 200 -2.25 -8.93 -21.35
CA LYS A 200 -3.36 -7.99 -21.53
C LYS A 200 -3.81 -7.48 -20.14
N ARG A 201 -4.51 -6.36 -20.11
CA ARG A 201 -5.22 -5.85 -18.92
C ARG A 201 -5.98 -6.96 -18.17
N LEU A 202 -5.89 -7.02 -16.86
CA LEU A 202 -6.52 -8.10 -16.08
C LEU A 202 -8.00 -7.85 -15.78
N LEU A 203 -8.45 -6.60 -15.83
CA LEU A 203 -9.86 -6.25 -15.72
C LEU A 203 -10.59 -6.25 -17.05
N PRO A 204 -11.89 -6.55 -17.08
CA PRO A 204 -12.73 -6.41 -18.29
C PRO A 204 -12.75 -4.96 -18.79
N ALA A 205 -13.03 -4.79 -20.09
CA ALA A 205 -13.26 -3.46 -20.65
C ALA A 205 -14.43 -2.76 -19.95
N GLY A 206 -14.26 -1.49 -19.62
CA GLY A 206 -15.23 -0.68 -18.89
C GLY A 206 -15.34 -0.99 -17.40
N GLN A 207 -14.51 -1.89 -16.85
CA GLN A 207 -14.38 -2.07 -15.41
C GLN A 207 -13.30 -1.10 -14.88
N PRO A 208 -13.65 -0.11 -14.06
CA PRO A 208 -12.69 0.83 -13.53
C PRO A 208 -11.76 0.18 -12.49
N LEU A 209 -10.55 0.73 -12.37
CA LEU A 209 -9.57 0.44 -11.32
C LEU A 209 -9.23 1.74 -10.61
N ASP A 210 -9.37 1.75 -9.27
CA ASP A 210 -8.91 2.86 -8.44
C ASP A 210 -7.73 2.44 -7.58
N LEU A 211 -6.75 3.35 -7.52
CA LEU A 211 -5.63 3.29 -6.60
C LEU A 211 -5.63 4.53 -5.71
N PHE A 212 -5.53 4.30 -4.40
CA PHE A 212 -5.41 5.34 -3.39
C PHE A 212 -4.11 5.17 -2.60
N VAL A 213 -3.27 6.19 -2.60
CA VAL A 213 -2.00 6.19 -1.86
C VAL A 213 -2.04 7.30 -0.82
N THR A 214 -1.95 6.94 0.46
CA THR A 214 -1.94 7.93 1.54
C THR A 214 -0.58 8.57 1.71
N VAL A 215 -0.59 9.87 1.97
CA VAL A 215 0.59 10.70 2.20
C VAL A 215 0.25 11.69 3.31
N THR A 216 1.23 12.17 4.04
CA THR A 216 1.07 13.21 5.05
C THR A 216 1.82 14.47 4.62
N ASP A 217 1.12 15.60 4.52
CA ASP A 217 1.76 16.92 4.39
C ASP A 217 2.25 17.38 5.76
N PHE A 218 3.56 17.46 5.93
CA PHE A 218 4.15 17.87 7.21
C PHE A 218 3.74 19.27 7.65
N ARG A 219 3.50 20.17 6.69
CA ARG A 219 3.08 21.56 6.97
C ARG A 219 1.58 21.72 7.12
N GLY A 220 0.82 20.83 6.48
CA GLY A 220 -0.62 20.87 6.42
C GLY A 220 -1.17 22.02 5.57
N HIS A 221 -2.47 22.02 5.41
CA HIS A 221 -3.24 23.06 4.72
C HIS A 221 -4.50 23.38 5.50
N SER A 222 -4.99 24.61 5.33
CA SER A 222 -6.21 25.04 5.99
C SER A 222 -7.44 24.51 5.28
N GLU A 223 -8.28 23.76 6.00
CA GLU A 223 -9.56 23.27 5.54
C GLU A 223 -10.70 23.95 6.27
N ARG A 224 -11.74 24.35 5.51
CA ARG A 224 -12.94 24.98 6.06
C ARG A 224 -14.04 23.95 6.21
N LEU A 225 -14.37 23.62 7.44
CA LEU A 225 -15.45 22.72 7.78
C LEU A 225 -16.74 23.50 8.01
N ARG A 226 -17.84 23.05 7.38
CA ARG A 226 -19.17 23.60 7.63
C ARG A 226 -19.82 22.83 8.75
N LEU A 227 -20.21 23.53 9.80
CA LEU A 227 -20.87 22.99 10.97
C LEU A 227 -22.21 23.73 11.19
N ASN A 228 -22.99 23.23 12.13
CA ASN A 228 -24.25 23.89 12.51
C ASN A 228 -23.99 25.08 13.44
N SER A 229 -23.03 24.95 14.37
CA SER A 229 -22.66 26.01 15.31
C SER A 229 -21.24 25.78 15.84
N PRO A 230 -20.30 26.70 15.58
CA PRO A 230 -20.40 27.86 14.68
C PRO A 230 -20.58 27.40 13.22
N PRO A 231 -21.09 28.26 12.29
CA PRO A 231 -21.38 27.84 10.92
C PRO A 231 -20.15 27.40 10.14
N GLN A 232 -18.97 27.82 10.55
CA GLN A 232 -17.72 27.51 9.89
C GLN A 232 -16.58 27.44 10.92
N VAL A 233 -15.75 26.40 10.78
CA VAL A 233 -14.49 26.24 11.52
C VAL A 233 -13.37 26.01 10.52
N THR A 234 -12.21 26.60 10.78
CA THR A 234 -11.01 26.37 9.98
C THR A 234 -10.07 25.49 10.78
N GLU A 235 -9.73 24.34 10.25
CA GLU A 235 -8.81 23.36 10.83
C GLU A 235 -7.61 23.16 9.91
N THR A 236 -6.52 22.65 10.46
CA THR A 236 -5.36 22.25 9.67
C THR A 236 -5.47 20.76 9.35
N GLU A 237 -5.54 20.42 8.07
CA GLU A 237 -5.53 19.03 7.59
C GLU A 237 -4.13 18.69 7.05
N HIS A 238 -3.62 17.53 7.43
CA HIS A 238 -2.32 17.02 7.03
C HIS A 238 -2.41 15.78 6.16
N ARG A 239 -3.56 15.08 6.17
CA ARG A 239 -3.76 13.85 5.40
C ARG A 239 -3.99 14.19 3.95
N LEU A 240 -3.27 13.50 3.08
CA LEU A 240 -3.44 13.54 1.64
C LEU A 240 -3.70 12.13 1.12
N VAL A 241 -4.51 12.06 0.07
CA VAL A 241 -4.73 10.81 -0.67
C VAL A 241 -4.48 11.10 -2.15
N PHE A 242 -3.45 10.48 -2.70
CA PHE A 242 -3.21 10.53 -4.15
C PHE A 242 -4.09 9.46 -4.78
N ALA A 243 -5.03 9.90 -5.59
CA ALA A 243 -5.99 9.04 -6.26
C ALA A 243 -5.66 8.93 -7.76
N PHE A 244 -5.67 7.69 -8.25
CA PHE A 244 -5.50 7.36 -9.66
C PHE A 244 -6.66 6.49 -10.08
N THR A 245 -7.32 6.81 -11.17
CA THR A 245 -8.47 6.06 -11.69
C THR A 245 -8.26 5.75 -13.17
N ASP A 246 -8.32 4.46 -13.49
CA ASP A 246 -8.41 3.98 -14.86
C ASP A 246 -9.85 3.56 -15.12
N HIS A 247 -10.51 4.21 -16.06
CA HIS A 247 -11.90 3.92 -16.43
C HIS A 247 -12.05 2.70 -17.35
N GLY A 248 -10.96 2.03 -17.72
CA GLY A 248 -10.96 0.83 -18.54
C GLY A 248 -11.39 1.06 -19.99
N GLN A 249 -11.28 2.29 -20.48
CA GLN A 249 -11.72 2.66 -21.84
C GLN A 249 -10.63 2.42 -22.88
N GLU A 250 -9.36 2.49 -22.49
CA GLU A 250 -8.21 2.26 -23.38
C GLU A 250 -7.64 0.85 -23.13
N ALA A 251 -7.49 0.10 -24.23
CA ALA A 251 -7.01 -1.30 -24.14
C ALA A 251 -5.49 -1.39 -23.93
N ASP A 252 -4.73 -0.38 -24.32
CA ASP A 252 -3.26 -0.42 -24.44
C ASP A 252 -2.55 0.78 -23.78
N GLY A 253 -3.22 1.54 -22.89
CA GLY A 253 -2.65 2.67 -22.18
C GLY A 253 -1.93 2.27 -20.88
N ASP A 254 -0.98 3.10 -20.43
CA ASP A 254 -0.47 3.03 -19.05
C ASP A 254 -1.61 3.37 -18.05
N PHE A 255 -1.53 2.81 -16.85
CA PHE A 255 -2.49 3.12 -15.77
C PHE A 255 -2.46 4.61 -15.41
N ALA A 256 -1.25 5.13 -15.24
CA ALA A 256 -0.93 6.54 -15.04
C ALA A 256 0.52 6.78 -15.47
N ASP A 257 0.92 8.06 -15.57
CA ASP A 257 2.32 8.38 -15.87
C ASP A 257 3.24 7.79 -14.78
N ARG A 258 4.34 7.16 -15.21
CA ARG A 258 5.31 6.52 -14.30
C ARG A 258 5.93 7.49 -13.30
N CYS A 259 6.07 8.77 -13.68
CA CYS A 259 6.59 9.81 -12.80
C CYS A 259 5.60 10.12 -11.68
N GLU A 260 4.30 10.16 -12.00
CA GLU A 260 3.23 10.35 -11.01
C GLU A 260 3.16 9.17 -10.03
N LEU A 261 3.26 7.94 -10.54
CA LEU A 261 3.25 6.73 -9.72
C LEU A 261 4.50 6.64 -8.84
N ALA A 262 5.69 6.99 -9.37
CA ALA A 262 6.93 7.04 -8.62
C ALA A 262 6.90 8.14 -7.55
N PHE A 263 6.31 9.31 -7.86
CA PHE A 263 6.08 10.39 -6.90
C PHE A 263 5.23 9.89 -5.73
N ALA A 264 4.10 9.24 -6.01
CA ALA A 264 3.20 8.72 -4.99
C ALA A 264 3.88 7.65 -4.12
N ALA A 265 4.59 6.70 -4.75
CA ALA A 265 5.32 5.64 -4.06
C ALA A 265 6.45 6.20 -3.17
N ARG A 266 7.20 7.20 -3.66
CA ARG A 266 8.28 7.84 -2.89
C ARG A 266 7.72 8.68 -1.75
N ALA A 267 6.67 9.45 -1.97
CA ALA A 267 6.04 10.27 -0.95
C ALA A 267 5.52 9.42 0.23
N THR A 268 4.75 8.36 -0.08
CA THR A 268 4.16 7.48 0.93
C THR A 268 5.20 6.72 1.75
N SER A 269 6.41 6.53 1.23
CA SER A 269 7.50 5.79 1.89
C SER A 269 8.47 6.67 2.67
N SER A 270 8.23 7.97 2.78
CA SER A 270 9.09 8.93 3.48
C SER A 270 8.94 8.84 5.00
N PHE A 271 9.18 7.66 5.58
CA PHE A 271 8.98 7.43 7.02
C PHE A 271 9.97 8.22 7.86
N PRO A 272 9.48 9.06 8.81
CA PRO A 272 10.34 9.87 9.67
C PRO A 272 11.32 9.01 10.46
N GLY A 273 12.61 9.34 10.35
CA GLY A 273 13.69 8.59 11.00
C GLY A 273 14.33 7.51 10.11
N ALA A 274 13.69 7.08 9.02
CA ALA A 274 14.27 6.18 8.03
C ALA A 274 14.70 6.90 6.76
N PHE A 275 13.79 7.68 6.18
CA PHE A 275 14.01 8.45 4.96
C PHE A 275 13.81 9.95 5.18
N PRO A 276 14.49 10.81 4.39
CA PRO A 276 14.19 12.24 4.41
C PRO A 276 12.76 12.50 3.91
N PRO A 277 12.13 13.59 4.38
CA PRO A 277 10.88 14.05 3.79
C PRO A 277 11.04 14.27 2.29
N PHE A 278 10.01 13.93 1.53
CA PHE A 278 10.02 14.06 0.09
C PHE A 278 9.50 15.44 -0.35
N THR A 279 10.08 15.99 -1.41
CA THR A 279 9.70 17.28 -1.97
C THR A 279 9.58 17.20 -3.50
N VAL A 280 8.84 18.13 -4.10
CA VAL A 280 8.76 18.24 -5.56
C VAL A 280 10.14 18.47 -6.17
N ALA A 281 10.99 19.25 -5.53
CA ALA A 281 12.36 19.50 -5.99
C ALA A 281 13.20 18.21 -6.09
N GLU A 282 13.06 17.25 -5.15
CA GLU A 282 13.74 15.95 -5.23
C GLU A 282 13.32 15.18 -6.48
N MET A 283 12.01 15.24 -6.82
CA MET A 283 11.50 14.62 -8.04
C MET A 283 12.07 15.29 -9.30
N ASP A 284 12.02 16.61 -9.35
CA ASP A 284 12.53 17.39 -10.51
C ASP A 284 14.03 17.12 -10.75
N GLU A 285 14.83 17.05 -9.67
CA GLU A 285 16.25 16.69 -9.77
C GLU A 285 16.43 15.28 -10.32
N ALA A 286 15.67 14.30 -9.84
CA ALA A 286 15.78 12.93 -10.32
C ALA A 286 15.35 12.79 -11.79
N MET A 287 14.34 13.54 -12.23
CA MET A 287 13.93 13.58 -13.64
C MET A 287 15.03 14.18 -14.52
N ALA A 288 15.64 15.29 -14.10
CA ALA A 288 16.74 15.92 -14.81
C ALA A 288 17.98 15.01 -14.90
N GLU A 289 18.33 14.28 -13.83
CA GLU A 289 19.46 13.33 -13.82
C GLU A 289 19.25 12.16 -14.79
N ARG A 290 17.98 11.81 -15.09
CA ARG A 290 17.63 10.70 -15.99
C ARG A 290 17.25 11.13 -17.40
N ASP A 291 17.31 12.42 -17.68
CA ASP A 291 16.82 13.00 -18.94
C ASP A 291 15.37 12.58 -19.27
N ILE A 292 14.52 12.57 -18.23
CA ILE A 292 13.09 12.25 -18.33
C ILE A 292 12.30 13.56 -18.37
N ASP A 293 11.52 13.75 -19.44
CA ASP A 293 10.55 14.84 -19.53
C ASP A 293 9.23 14.47 -18.84
N TRP A 294 8.90 15.16 -17.76
CA TRP A 294 7.65 14.97 -17.03
C TRP A 294 6.61 16.00 -17.51
N THR A 295 6.05 15.76 -18.68
CA THR A 295 5.11 16.70 -19.35
C THR A 295 3.82 16.93 -18.56
N GLY A 296 3.35 15.95 -17.77
CA GLY A 296 2.14 16.03 -16.94
C GLY A 296 2.33 16.65 -15.55
N ARG A 297 3.52 17.16 -15.22
CA ARG A 297 3.92 17.61 -13.89
C ARG A 297 2.92 18.55 -13.21
N ASP A 298 2.61 19.65 -13.84
CA ASP A 298 1.76 20.69 -13.24
C ASP A 298 0.31 20.23 -13.07
N ALA A 299 -0.23 19.52 -14.05
CA ALA A 299 -1.56 18.90 -13.96
C ALA A 299 -1.63 17.85 -12.84
N PHE A 300 -0.56 17.10 -12.63
CA PHE A 300 -0.47 16.17 -11.52
C PHE A 300 -0.41 16.91 -10.19
N LEU A 301 0.44 17.91 -10.04
CA LEU A 301 0.56 18.67 -8.79
C LEU A 301 -0.74 19.39 -8.43
N GLU A 302 -1.46 19.94 -9.41
CA GLU A 302 -2.79 20.54 -9.20
C GLU A 302 -3.79 19.50 -8.65
N ARG A 303 -3.79 18.27 -9.20
CA ARG A 303 -4.69 17.19 -8.78
C ARG A 303 -4.27 16.59 -7.43
N ALA A 304 -2.98 16.37 -7.22
CA ALA A 304 -2.45 15.69 -6.03
C ALA A 304 -2.36 16.61 -4.80
N LEU A 305 -2.11 17.90 -5.00
CA LEU A 305 -1.90 18.91 -3.98
C LEU A 305 -2.81 20.13 -4.17
N PRO A 306 -4.14 19.95 -4.29
CA PRO A 306 -5.05 21.00 -4.76
C PRO A 306 -5.04 22.27 -3.90
N HIS A 307 -4.96 22.14 -2.58
CA HIS A 307 -4.91 23.27 -1.66
C HIS A 307 -3.58 24.01 -1.73
N GLN A 308 -2.47 23.25 -1.77
CA GLN A 308 -1.13 23.81 -1.90
C GLN A 308 -0.94 24.47 -3.28
N TRP A 309 -1.53 23.91 -4.33
CA TRP A 309 -1.53 24.47 -5.68
C TRP A 309 -2.29 25.79 -5.74
N ALA A 310 -3.50 25.82 -5.21
CA ALA A 310 -4.33 27.04 -5.16
C ALA A 310 -3.64 28.18 -4.41
N ASP A 311 -2.83 27.85 -3.39
CA ASP A 311 -2.05 28.83 -2.60
C ASP A 311 -0.67 29.15 -3.22
N ASN A 312 -0.33 28.62 -4.40
CA ASN A 312 1.01 28.69 -5.02
C ASN A 312 2.13 28.15 -4.09
N ARG A 313 1.85 27.09 -3.35
CA ARG A 313 2.77 26.45 -2.39
C ARG A 313 3.07 24.98 -2.69
N ALA A 314 2.57 24.44 -3.80
CA ALA A 314 2.81 23.04 -4.18
C ALA A 314 4.30 22.68 -4.23
N GLU A 315 5.12 23.57 -4.80
CA GLU A 315 6.59 23.44 -4.85
C GLU A 315 7.25 23.37 -3.45
N LYS A 316 6.58 23.88 -2.42
CA LYS A 316 7.07 23.94 -1.05
C LYS A 316 6.47 22.84 -0.18
N ALA A 317 5.67 21.95 -0.75
CA ALA A 317 5.10 20.82 -0.01
C ALA A 317 6.23 19.95 0.54
N VAL A 318 6.06 19.51 1.78
CA VAL A 318 6.98 18.61 2.49
C VAL A 318 6.20 17.37 2.84
N LEU A 319 6.43 16.31 2.09
CA LEU A 319 5.66 15.09 2.17
C LEU A 319 6.38 14.04 3.01
N ILE A 320 5.66 13.44 3.94
CA ILE A 320 6.12 12.32 4.75
C ILE A 320 5.18 11.14 4.62
N ASP A 321 5.57 10.00 5.13
CA ASP A 321 4.87 8.73 5.04
C ASP A 321 3.39 8.86 5.45
N GLY A 322 2.53 8.31 4.62
CA GLY A 322 1.08 8.29 4.86
C GLY A 322 0.68 7.48 6.09
N SER A 323 1.48 6.47 6.45
CA SER A 323 1.22 5.64 7.63
C SER A 323 1.29 6.42 8.96
N VAL A 324 1.84 7.64 8.94
CA VAL A 324 1.88 8.50 10.13
C VAL A 324 0.48 8.86 10.60
N LEU A 325 -0.45 9.19 9.69
CA LEU A 325 -1.82 9.59 10.00
C LEU A 325 -2.90 8.69 9.40
N ALA A 326 -2.59 7.91 8.37
CA ALA A 326 -3.55 7.07 7.65
C ALA A 326 -2.90 5.75 7.22
N ASN A 327 -2.55 4.91 8.21
CA ASN A 327 -1.85 3.63 8.00
C ASN A 327 -2.70 2.59 7.27
N ALA A 328 -4.00 2.62 7.46
CA ALA A 328 -4.96 1.70 6.84
C ALA A 328 -6.05 2.49 6.10
N PRO A 329 -5.86 2.76 4.80
CA PRO A 329 -6.74 3.65 4.05
C PRO A 329 -8.06 2.98 3.62
N PHE A 330 -8.88 2.51 4.56
CA PHE A 330 -10.20 1.95 4.28
C PHE A 330 -11.17 2.98 3.72
N ARG A 331 -11.14 4.21 4.26
CA ARG A 331 -12.12 5.23 3.90
C ARG A 331 -12.18 5.51 2.39
N PRO A 332 -11.07 5.82 1.68
CA PRO A 332 -11.13 6.01 0.23
C PRO A 332 -11.58 4.76 -0.51
N ALA A 333 -11.18 3.57 -0.06
CA ALA A 333 -11.61 2.31 -0.66
C ALA A 333 -13.13 2.06 -0.49
N ILE A 334 -13.69 2.42 0.67
CA ILE A 334 -15.14 2.33 0.94
C ILE A 334 -15.92 3.36 0.11
N GLU A 335 -15.43 4.58 -0.01
CA GLU A 335 -16.06 5.64 -0.79
C GLU A 335 -16.11 5.29 -2.28
N ALA A 336 -15.07 4.66 -2.82
CA ALA A 336 -15.01 4.19 -4.21
C ALA A 336 -16.07 3.15 -4.57
N LEU A 337 -16.66 2.44 -3.60
CA LEU A 337 -17.73 1.48 -3.85
C LEU A 337 -18.98 2.11 -4.49
N ARG A 338 -19.21 3.40 -4.25
CA ARG A 338 -20.41 4.11 -4.76
C ARG A 338 -20.42 4.19 -6.29
N GLU A 339 -19.26 4.14 -6.90
CA GLU A 339 -19.08 4.29 -8.35
C GLU A 339 -18.81 2.94 -9.05
N ARG A 340 -19.12 1.81 -8.39
CA ARG A 340 -18.89 0.47 -8.94
C ARG A 340 -20.16 -0.14 -9.54
N PRO A 341 -20.26 -0.17 -10.88
CA PRO A 341 -21.39 -0.81 -11.53
C PRO A 341 -21.37 -2.33 -11.30
N ALA A 342 -22.53 -2.92 -11.06
CA ALA A 342 -22.69 -4.35 -10.96
C ALA A 342 -23.68 -4.82 -12.03
N ARG A 343 -23.22 -5.61 -13.00
CA ARG A 343 -24.06 -6.23 -14.04
C ARG A 343 -24.35 -7.70 -13.78
N ARG A 344 -23.69 -8.28 -12.78
CA ARG A 344 -23.79 -9.68 -12.36
C ARG A 344 -23.94 -9.77 -10.86
N GLN A 345 -24.12 -10.95 -10.33
CA GLN A 345 -24.03 -11.15 -8.90
C GLN A 345 -22.58 -10.92 -8.45
N VAL A 346 -22.40 -9.95 -7.57
CA VAL A 346 -21.09 -9.55 -7.04
C VAL A 346 -21.00 -9.92 -5.58
N ASP A 347 -19.95 -10.66 -5.22
CA ASP A 347 -19.46 -10.80 -3.86
C ASP A 347 -18.29 -9.84 -3.68
N ARG A 348 -18.44 -8.83 -2.84
CA ARG A 348 -17.40 -7.83 -2.56
C ARG A 348 -16.71 -8.19 -1.27
N ARG A 349 -15.36 -8.32 -1.33
CA ARG A 349 -14.54 -8.56 -0.16
C ARG A 349 -13.53 -7.45 0.01
N PHE A 350 -13.44 -6.93 1.24
CA PHE A 350 -12.30 -6.15 1.67
C PHE A 350 -11.22 -7.11 2.16
N VAL A 351 -10.07 -7.06 1.53
CA VAL A 351 -8.89 -7.82 1.92
C VAL A 351 -7.87 -6.82 2.43
N PHE A 352 -7.62 -6.83 3.73
CA PHE A 352 -6.57 -6.02 4.31
C PHE A 352 -5.30 -6.86 4.50
N VAL A 353 -4.20 -6.29 4.08
CA VAL A 353 -2.88 -6.92 4.21
C VAL A 353 -2.14 -6.18 5.31
N ASP A 354 -2.12 -6.82 6.49
CA ASP A 354 -1.41 -6.32 7.65
C ASP A 354 -0.06 -7.03 7.75
N PRO A 355 1.06 -6.29 7.70
CA PRO A 355 2.37 -6.90 7.85
C PRO A 355 2.63 -7.48 9.26
N PHE A 356 1.78 -7.16 10.24
CA PHE A 356 1.88 -7.63 11.62
C PHE A 356 0.57 -8.29 12.09
N PRO A 357 0.12 -9.40 11.46
CA PRO A 357 -1.20 -9.98 11.72
C PRO A 357 -1.38 -10.45 13.17
N ASP A 358 -0.30 -10.85 13.84
CA ASP A 358 -0.33 -11.31 15.24
C ASP A 358 -0.32 -10.16 16.27
N GLY A 359 -0.50 -8.94 15.77
CA GLY A 359 -0.61 -7.74 16.56
C GLY A 359 0.60 -7.51 17.45
N ARG A 360 1.35 -6.50 17.15
CA ARG A 360 2.45 -5.92 17.91
C ARG A 360 3.81 -6.58 17.64
N LEU A 361 4.65 -5.85 16.93
CA LEU A 361 6.03 -5.85 17.36
C LEU A 361 6.00 -5.58 18.86
N GLU A 362 6.17 -6.64 19.65
CA GLU A 362 6.52 -6.51 21.07
C GLU A 362 7.91 -5.88 21.14
N LEU A 363 7.99 -4.58 20.81
CA LEU A 363 9.10 -3.72 21.29
C LEU A 363 9.13 -3.78 22.82
N TYR A 364 8.09 -4.33 23.38
CA TYR A 364 7.86 -4.55 24.80
C TYR A 364 7.58 -6.04 24.98
N GLY A 365 8.57 -6.80 25.42
CA GLY A 365 8.41 -8.22 25.81
C GLY A 365 7.10 -8.43 26.58
N GLU A 366 6.65 -9.70 26.65
CA GLU A 366 5.42 -10.17 27.29
C GLU A 366 4.85 -9.16 28.27
N ARG A 367 3.53 -8.86 28.19
CA ARG A 367 2.83 -7.93 29.08
C ARG A 367 3.45 -7.93 30.48
N SER A 368 4.52 -7.17 30.64
CA SER A 368 5.05 -6.94 31.97
C SER A 368 4.04 -5.98 32.61
N ASP A 369 3.55 -6.33 33.80
CA ASP A 369 2.74 -5.42 34.63
C ASP A 369 3.55 -4.16 35.01
N GLU A 370 4.76 -4.00 34.49
CA GLU A 370 5.62 -2.84 34.68
C GLU A 370 5.18 -1.66 33.82
N LYS A 371 5.10 -0.51 34.43
CA LYS A 371 4.78 0.75 33.75
C LYS A 371 5.78 1.03 32.63
N PRO A 372 5.32 1.43 31.42
CA PRO A 372 6.21 1.75 30.33
C PRO A 372 7.17 2.89 30.71
N GLY A 373 8.42 2.78 30.28
CA GLY A 373 9.44 3.79 30.53
C GLY A 373 9.15 5.09 29.76
N PHE A 374 9.78 6.20 30.17
CA PHE A 374 9.55 7.54 29.60
C PHE A 374 9.63 7.57 28.07
N PHE A 375 10.71 7.06 27.47
CA PHE A 375 10.86 7.01 26.02
C PHE A 375 9.85 6.06 25.33
N GLN A 376 9.51 4.98 25.98
CA GLN A 376 8.48 4.05 25.53
C GLN A 376 7.13 4.76 25.42
N THR A 377 6.75 5.47 26.48
CA THR A 377 5.48 6.22 26.51
C THR A 377 5.43 7.28 25.40
N ILE A 378 6.55 7.98 25.15
CA ILE A 378 6.61 8.99 24.09
C ILE A 378 6.49 8.35 22.72
N ILE A 379 7.27 7.31 22.42
CA ILE A 379 7.24 6.64 21.11
C ILE A 379 5.88 5.98 20.88
N GLY A 380 5.35 5.27 21.88
CA GLY A 380 4.03 4.66 21.78
C GLY A 380 2.92 5.69 21.56
N ALA A 381 2.93 6.78 22.32
CA ALA A 381 1.92 7.84 22.19
C ALA A 381 2.01 8.61 20.87
N LEU A 382 3.21 8.79 20.31
CA LEU A 382 3.41 9.58 19.09
C LEU A 382 3.34 8.75 17.81
N SER A 383 3.61 7.45 17.87
CA SER A 383 3.65 6.63 16.64
C SER A 383 2.65 5.47 16.63
N GLU A 384 2.47 4.74 17.70
CA GLU A 384 1.63 3.53 17.72
C GLU A 384 0.14 3.85 17.92
N LEU A 385 -0.22 4.59 18.97
CA LEU A 385 -1.60 4.88 19.29
C LEU A 385 -2.34 5.67 18.17
N PRO A 386 -1.76 6.70 17.53
CA PRO A 386 -2.43 7.41 16.45
C PRO A 386 -2.66 6.56 15.20
N ARG A 387 -1.93 5.46 15.05
CA ARG A 387 -2.06 4.52 13.92
C ARG A 387 -3.15 3.48 14.14
N GLU A 388 -3.32 3.00 15.38
CA GLU A 388 -4.23 1.90 15.69
C GLU A 388 -5.70 2.35 15.75
N GLN A 389 -6.00 3.50 16.33
CA GLN A 389 -7.37 3.96 16.54
C GLN A 389 -8.18 4.14 15.24
N PRO A 390 -7.67 4.80 14.19
CA PRO A 390 -8.40 4.94 12.93
C PRO A 390 -8.70 3.60 12.24
N ILE A 391 -7.85 2.58 12.45
CA ILE A 391 -8.06 1.24 11.89
C ILE A 391 -9.29 0.61 12.51
N ARG A 392 -9.42 0.68 13.81
CA ARG A 392 -10.57 0.15 14.55
C ARG A 392 -11.88 0.79 14.09
N ASP A 393 -11.92 2.12 14.01
CA ASP A 393 -13.11 2.86 13.58
C ASP A 393 -13.54 2.46 12.17
N ASN A 394 -12.58 2.28 11.25
CA ASN A 394 -12.84 1.83 9.88
C ASN A 394 -13.38 0.40 9.83
N LEU A 395 -12.84 -0.52 10.64
CA LEU A 395 -13.34 -1.90 10.72
C LEU A 395 -14.76 -1.97 11.30
N GLU A 396 -15.08 -1.16 12.30
CA GLU A 396 -16.43 -1.02 12.85
C GLU A 396 -17.42 -0.47 11.81
N GLU A 397 -17.00 0.46 10.96
CA GLU A 397 -17.81 0.95 9.84
C GLU A 397 -18.10 -0.16 8.83
N ILE A 398 -17.10 -0.97 8.46
CA ILE A 398 -17.29 -2.10 7.54
C ILE A 398 -18.24 -3.14 8.14
N ALA A 399 -18.08 -3.49 9.42
CA ALA A 399 -18.96 -4.40 10.12
C ALA A 399 -20.41 -3.89 10.09
N THR A 400 -20.63 -2.62 10.45
CA THR A 400 -21.95 -1.99 10.41
C THR A 400 -22.61 -2.03 9.01
N ARG A 401 -21.81 -1.82 7.96
CA ARG A 401 -22.30 -1.92 6.56
C ARG A 401 -22.66 -3.35 6.18
N SER A 402 -21.86 -4.33 6.61
CA SER A 402 -22.11 -5.76 6.38
C SER A 402 -23.41 -6.19 7.05
N ASP A 403 -23.61 -5.84 8.32
CA ASP A 403 -24.83 -6.13 9.06
C ASP A 403 -26.09 -5.57 8.37
N ARG A 404 -25.99 -4.34 7.83
CA ARG A 404 -27.12 -3.75 7.07
C ARG A 404 -27.42 -4.53 5.79
N ILE A 405 -26.39 -5.00 5.09
CA ILE A 405 -26.57 -5.82 3.88
C ILE A 405 -27.22 -7.15 4.23
N GLU A 406 -26.78 -7.80 5.31
CA GLU A 406 -27.39 -9.06 5.79
C GLU A 406 -28.84 -8.88 6.18
N GLN A 407 -29.18 -7.78 6.88
CA GLN A 407 -30.58 -7.46 7.20
C GLN A 407 -31.42 -7.24 5.94
N MET A 408 -30.90 -6.51 4.94
CA MET A 408 -31.61 -6.31 3.67
C MET A 408 -31.82 -7.63 2.92
N LEU A 409 -30.79 -8.50 2.88
CA LEU A 409 -30.91 -9.82 2.25
C LEU A 409 -31.90 -10.71 2.96
N ALA A 410 -31.99 -10.68 4.28
CA ALA A 410 -33.01 -11.40 5.06
C ALA A 410 -34.44 -10.96 4.69
N ILE A 411 -34.68 -9.64 4.64
CA ILE A 411 -35.97 -9.06 4.24
C ILE A 411 -36.31 -9.46 2.80
N LEU A 412 -35.39 -9.38 1.87
CA LEU A 412 -35.60 -9.77 0.47
C LEU A 412 -35.91 -11.27 0.34
N THR A 413 -35.27 -12.12 1.15
CA THR A 413 -35.52 -13.57 1.17
C THR A 413 -36.96 -13.86 1.69
N GLU A 414 -37.39 -13.14 2.72
CA GLU A 414 -38.72 -13.27 3.29
C GLU A 414 -39.83 -12.84 2.29
N ILE A 415 -39.63 -11.68 1.64
CA ILE A 415 -40.56 -11.19 0.59
C ILE A 415 -40.60 -12.16 -0.59
N ARG A 416 -39.46 -12.71 -1.00
CA ARG A 416 -39.41 -13.68 -2.10
C ARG A 416 -40.17 -14.95 -1.77
N ALA A 417 -40.02 -15.50 -0.56
CA ALA A 417 -40.77 -16.67 -0.10
C ALA A 417 -42.28 -16.41 -0.06
N GLU A 418 -42.66 -15.19 0.33
CA GLU A 418 -44.11 -14.80 0.36
C GLU A 418 -44.68 -14.68 -1.05
N VAL A 419 -43.96 -14.09 -2.00
CA VAL A 419 -44.37 -14.00 -3.40
C VAL A 419 -44.44 -15.38 -4.07
N GLU A 420 -43.47 -16.27 -3.82
CA GLU A 420 -43.45 -17.64 -4.35
C GLU A 420 -44.62 -18.50 -3.80
N THR A 421 -45.15 -18.14 -2.63
CA THR A 421 -46.34 -18.82 -2.05
C THR A 421 -47.69 -18.29 -2.61
N GLN A 422 -47.66 -17.11 -3.25
CA GLN A 422 -48.89 -16.49 -3.82
C GLN A 422 -49.04 -16.74 -5.33
N VAL A 423 -48.02 -17.31 -6.00
CA VAL A 423 -48.03 -17.70 -7.41
C VAL A 423 -48.20 -19.21 -7.53
#